data_f213796e2eaedd17cafcc84a9da06965
#
_entry.id   f213796e2eaedd17cafcc84a9da06965
#
_cell.length_a   1.000
_cell.length_b   1.000
_cell.length_c   1.000
_cell.angle_alpha   90.00
_cell.angle_beta   90.00
_cell.angle_gamma   90.00
#
_symmetry.space_group_name_H-M   'P 1'
#
loop_
_entity.id
_entity.type
_entity.pdbx_description
1 polymer ?
#
loop_
_entity_poly.entity_id
_entity_poly.type
_entity_poly.pdbx_seq_one_letter_code
_entity_poly.pdbx_strand_id
1 'polypeptide(L)'
;MRPRTAKHLGILAIVVAATSAGCSSSSSSKAEPSTSTSTPPTTGPHRTKAGLAKIKHVVIIMQENRSFDSYFGTYPGADGIPSKNGRFTVCLPRPSGPCQAPFHDKYDANSGAGHAHSDAIKDINGGRMNGFVRQAASSRRGCRAVQDPACAHGLQSDVMGYHDAREIPNYWTYAKDFVLNDRMFEPVTAWSLPAHLYMVSAWSAKCASRLASSCRNDITGPYSLKEQQRFVDRAIATGTAPVHDAWTSITYLLHKQHVSWGYYVETGKEPDCADDAATCTAPPQDYKTPGIWNPLPLFTDVQEDGQLKNVQPVESFRAAAKAGKLPAVSWITPAQVHSEHPPASVHAGQAWVTNLVNDVMRGPEWSSTAIFVSWDDWGGFYDHVAPPAVDGNGYGLRVPGLVISPYAKRGYIDHQTLSHDAYLKFIEDVFLDGQRLDPATDGRPDPRPLVRESAPQLGDLANDFDFNQSPRAPEKLSPNPRPGPASSIAG
;
A
#
# COMPACT_ATOMS: atom_id res chain seq x y z
N MET A 1 19.20 36.40 52.50
CA MET A 1 18.73 36.05 53.85
C MET A 1 18.18 34.64 53.83
N ARG A 2 18.74 33.79 54.70
CA ARG A 2 18.37 32.39 54.99
C ARG A 2 17.00 32.31 55.70
N PRO A 3 16.51 31.09 56.07
CA PRO A 3 16.91 29.68 55.78
C PRO A 3 15.75 28.70 55.50
N ARG A 4 16.07 27.57 54.93
CA ARG A 4 16.02 26.14 55.33
C ARG A 4 14.98 25.68 56.35
N THR A 5 14.28 24.59 56.02
CA THR A 5 14.16 23.38 56.86
C THR A 5 13.76 22.14 56.06
N ALA A 6 14.52 21.05 56.27
CA ALA A 6 14.23 19.67 55.89
C ALA A 6 13.66 18.90 57.07
N LYS A 7 12.87 17.82 56.83
CA LYS A 7 12.65 16.67 57.75
C LYS A 7 12.15 15.47 56.95
N HIS A 8 12.91 14.48 56.81
CA HIS A 8 13.10 13.14 57.40
C HIS A 8 11.88 12.20 57.39
N LEU A 9 12.05 11.10 56.65
CA LEU A 9 12.13 9.65 57.00
C LEU A 9 10.89 8.97 57.63
N GLY A 10 10.53 7.84 57.05
CA GLY A 10 9.68 6.80 57.67
C GLY A 10 9.55 5.57 56.78
N ILE A 11 10.50 4.62 56.95
CA ILE A 11 10.42 3.25 56.41
C ILE A 11 9.53 2.44 57.33
N LEU A 12 8.58 1.67 56.81
CA LEU A 12 7.90 0.63 57.57
C LEU A 12 7.84 -0.66 56.70
N ALA A 13 8.65 -1.64 57.14
CA ALA A 13 8.57 -3.02 56.69
C ALA A 13 7.58 -3.79 57.54
N ILE A 14 6.69 -4.55 56.96
CA ILE A 14 5.86 -5.53 57.65
C ILE A 14 6.15 -6.92 57.06
N VAL A 15 6.67 -7.76 57.90
CA VAL A 15 6.81 -9.22 57.76
C VAL A 15 5.52 -9.83 58.35
N VAL A 16 4.89 -10.76 57.63
CA VAL A 16 3.93 -11.68 58.21
C VAL A 16 4.16 -13.10 57.74
N ALA A 17 4.20 -13.94 58.73
CA ALA A 17 4.58 -15.34 58.72
C ALA A 17 3.49 -16.28 58.15
N ALA A 18 3.98 -17.44 57.73
CA ALA A 18 3.22 -18.59 57.32
C ALA A 18 2.59 -19.33 58.48
N THR A 19 1.38 -19.87 58.29
CA THR A 19 0.87 -21.05 59.00
C THR A 19 0.30 -22.07 58.07
N SER A 20 0.78 -23.28 58.26
CA SER A 20 0.35 -24.52 57.62
C SER A 20 -0.85 -25.14 58.36
N ALA A 21 -1.74 -25.81 57.65
CA ALA A 21 -2.25 -27.14 57.91
C ALA A 21 -3.50 -27.51 57.11
N GLY A 22 -3.54 -28.76 56.62
CA GLY A 22 -4.75 -29.49 56.46
C GLY A 22 -4.89 -30.29 55.15
N CYS A 23 -4.46 -31.56 55.15
CA CYS A 23 -4.70 -32.55 54.11
C CYS A 23 -6.18 -32.90 53.94
N SER A 24 -6.62 -33.06 52.68
CA SER A 24 -7.53 -34.17 52.34
C SER A 24 -7.40 -34.54 50.86
N SER A 25 -7.30 -35.80 50.67
CA SER A 25 -7.05 -36.53 49.43
C SER A 25 -8.27 -36.56 48.51
N SER A 26 -8.07 -36.29 47.23
CA SER A 26 -8.89 -36.86 46.17
C SER A 26 -8.09 -36.98 44.88
N SER A 27 -8.26 -38.12 44.27
CA SER A 27 -7.57 -38.71 43.13
C SER A 27 -7.26 -37.83 41.95
N SER A 28 -5.97 -37.78 41.56
CA SER A 28 -5.48 -37.15 40.37
C SER A 28 -5.52 -38.10 39.18
N SER A 29 -6.26 -37.74 38.15
CA SER A 29 -6.00 -38.21 36.79
C SER A 29 -4.89 -37.34 36.19
N LYS A 30 -3.75 -37.95 35.91
CA LYS A 30 -2.64 -37.31 35.17
C LYS A 30 -3.12 -36.99 33.73
N ALA A 31 -3.22 -35.75 33.40
CA ALA A 31 -3.15 -35.31 32.00
C ALA A 31 -1.68 -35.17 31.63
N GLU A 32 -1.23 -35.93 30.64
CA GLU A 32 0.06 -35.74 29.99
C GLU A 32 0.06 -34.37 29.24
N PRO A 33 1.17 -33.62 29.24
CA PRO A 33 1.29 -32.46 28.40
C PRO A 33 1.38 -32.88 26.94
N SER A 34 0.33 -32.61 26.15
CA SER A 34 0.41 -32.74 24.71
C SER A 34 1.41 -31.66 24.20
N THR A 35 2.59 -32.08 23.85
CA THR A 35 3.51 -31.32 23.01
C THR A 35 2.85 -31.18 21.65
N SER A 36 2.20 -30.03 21.42
CA SER A 36 1.85 -29.62 20.08
C SER A 36 3.16 -29.29 19.34
N THR A 37 3.68 -30.26 18.63
CA THR A 37 4.63 -30.00 17.55
C THR A 37 3.91 -29.14 16.52
N SER A 38 4.20 -27.85 16.53
CA SER A 38 3.86 -26.97 15.42
C SER A 38 4.64 -27.46 14.20
N THR A 39 3.96 -28.20 13.34
CA THR A 39 4.46 -28.50 12.00
C THR A 39 4.74 -27.18 11.30
N PRO A 40 5.92 -26.95 10.70
CA PRO A 40 6.14 -25.77 9.87
C PRO A 40 5.05 -25.75 8.79
N PRO A 41 4.58 -24.57 8.36
CA PRO A 41 3.57 -24.47 7.33
C PRO A 41 4.08 -25.26 6.11
N THR A 42 3.34 -26.30 5.74
CA THR A 42 3.58 -27.08 4.53
C THR A 42 3.59 -26.10 3.37
N THR A 43 4.76 -25.94 2.75
CA THR A 43 4.88 -25.26 1.46
C THR A 43 3.91 -25.93 0.51
N GLY A 44 2.80 -25.24 0.20
CA GLY A 44 1.80 -25.76 -0.72
C GLY A 44 2.44 -26.10 -2.07
N PRO A 45 1.88 -27.00 -2.88
CA PRO A 45 2.44 -27.48 -4.13
C PRO A 45 2.68 -26.39 -5.18
N HIS A 46 2.30 -25.14 -4.91
CA HIS A 46 2.40 -24.00 -5.83
C HIS A 46 3.70 -23.19 -5.68
N ARG A 47 4.36 -23.21 -4.53
CA ARG A 47 5.61 -22.47 -4.27
C ARG A 47 6.83 -23.37 -4.48
N THR A 48 7.19 -23.60 -5.73
CA THR A 48 8.50 -24.20 -6.03
C THR A 48 9.44 -23.12 -6.59
N LYS A 49 10.74 -23.19 -6.26
CA LYS A 49 11.77 -22.33 -6.89
C LYS A 49 11.69 -22.39 -8.41
N ALA A 50 11.38 -23.57 -8.98
CA ALA A 50 11.18 -23.79 -10.39
C ALA A 50 9.92 -23.07 -10.95
N GLY A 51 8.86 -22.96 -10.15
CA GLY A 51 7.65 -22.21 -10.51
C GLY A 51 7.94 -20.71 -10.58
N LEU A 52 8.47 -20.15 -9.51
CA LEU A 52 8.83 -18.74 -9.43
C LEU A 52 9.83 -18.33 -10.54
N ALA A 53 10.77 -19.22 -10.91
CA ALA A 53 11.72 -18.98 -11.98
C ALA A 53 11.09 -18.79 -13.37
N LYS A 54 9.79 -19.05 -13.55
CA LYS A 54 9.05 -18.72 -14.78
C LYS A 54 8.76 -17.22 -14.90
N ILE A 55 8.73 -16.49 -13.79
CA ILE A 55 8.62 -15.04 -13.79
C ILE A 55 10.01 -14.45 -14.00
N LYS A 56 10.13 -13.62 -15.01
CA LYS A 56 11.35 -12.89 -15.37
C LYS A 56 11.20 -11.39 -15.20
N HIS A 57 9.95 -10.91 -15.17
CA HIS A 57 9.62 -9.52 -15.06
C HIS A 57 8.49 -9.34 -14.05
N VAL A 58 8.72 -8.49 -13.06
CA VAL A 58 7.73 -8.01 -12.10
C VAL A 58 7.46 -6.55 -12.42
N VAL A 59 6.20 -6.20 -12.62
CA VAL A 59 5.76 -4.83 -12.89
C VAL A 59 4.77 -4.44 -11.79
N ILE A 60 5.04 -3.36 -11.08
CA ILE A 60 4.17 -2.79 -10.05
C ILE A 60 3.67 -1.45 -10.56
N ILE A 61 2.36 -1.32 -10.72
CA ILE A 61 1.68 -0.07 -11.08
C ILE A 61 0.98 0.42 -9.81
N MET A 62 1.43 1.55 -9.27
CA MET A 62 0.86 2.14 -8.08
C MET A 62 -0.04 3.31 -8.46
N GLN A 63 -1.33 3.18 -8.15
CA GLN A 63 -2.33 4.22 -8.29
C GLN A 63 -2.59 4.89 -6.93
N GLU A 64 -3.50 5.84 -6.89
CA GLU A 64 -3.67 6.76 -5.79
C GLU A 64 -5.07 6.67 -5.17
N ASN A 65 -5.05 6.61 -3.84
CA ASN A 65 -6.12 7.00 -2.95
C ASN A 65 -7.49 6.36 -3.21
N ARG A 66 -7.56 5.03 -3.12
CA ARG A 66 -8.84 4.30 -3.09
C ARG A 66 -8.83 3.17 -2.09
N SER A 67 -9.86 3.12 -1.23
CA SER A 67 -10.06 1.96 -0.37
C SER A 67 -10.54 0.75 -1.18
N PHE A 68 -10.37 -0.45 -0.62
CA PHE A 68 -10.90 -1.66 -1.24
C PHE A 68 -12.43 -1.58 -1.42
N ASP A 69 -13.15 -1.14 -0.41
CA ASP A 69 -14.62 -1.06 -0.47
C ASP A 69 -15.11 -0.04 -1.49
N SER A 70 -14.35 1.02 -1.77
CA SER A 70 -14.75 2.01 -2.77
C SER A 70 -14.74 1.47 -4.21
N TYR A 71 -13.93 0.42 -4.51
CA TYR A 71 -13.81 -0.15 -5.86
C TYR A 71 -14.31 -1.58 -5.98
N PHE A 72 -14.17 -2.37 -4.93
CA PHE A 72 -14.52 -3.80 -4.93
C PHE A 72 -15.44 -4.19 -3.77
N GLY A 73 -15.94 -3.23 -3.01
CA GLY A 73 -16.83 -3.48 -1.87
C GLY A 73 -18.16 -4.16 -2.24
N THR A 74 -18.52 -4.17 -3.51
CA THR A 74 -19.69 -4.89 -4.04
C THR A 74 -19.32 -6.00 -5.02
N TYR A 75 -18.03 -6.36 -5.10
CA TYR A 75 -17.57 -7.42 -6.00
C TYR A 75 -18.01 -8.80 -5.48
N PRO A 76 -18.63 -9.65 -6.34
CA PRO A 76 -19.18 -10.93 -5.90
C PRO A 76 -18.10 -11.87 -5.32
N GLY A 77 -18.29 -12.32 -4.10
CA GLY A 77 -17.39 -13.27 -3.42
C GLY A 77 -16.23 -12.64 -2.67
N ALA A 78 -16.00 -11.33 -2.81
CA ALA A 78 -14.99 -10.62 -2.02
C ALA A 78 -15.48 -10.33 -0.59
N ASP A 79 -14.54 -10.10 0.34
CA ASP A 79 -14.80 -9.55 1.67
C ASP A 79 -15.16 -8.06 1.53
N GLY A 80 -16.36 -7.80 1.00
CA GLY A 80 -16.85 -6.48 0.65
C GLY A 80 -17.79 -5.89 1.68
N ILE A 81 -18.38 -4.73 1.35
CA ILE A 81 -19.24 -3.96 2.26
C ILE A 81 -20.34 -4.85 2.83
N PRO A 82 -20.49 -4.89 4.18
CA PRO A 82 -21.49 -5.74 4.83
C PRO A 82 -22.91 -5.52 4.32
N SER A 83 -23.50 -6.59 3.81
CA SER A 83 -24.85 -6.54 3.22
C SER A 83 -25.67 -7.78 3.59
N LYS A 84 -26.97 -7.65 3.56
CA LYS A 84 -27.93 -8.76 3.77
C LYS A 84 -29.14 -8.58 2.85
N ASN A 85 -29.50 -9.65 2.14
CA ASN A 85 -30.64 -9.64 1.19
C ASN A 85 -30.54 -8.49 0.17
N GLY A 86 -29.35 -8.23 -0.37
CA GLY A 86 -29.09 -7.19 -1.37
C GLY A 86 -29.10 -5.76 -0.83
N ARG A 87 -29.10 -5.55 0.48
CA ARG A 87 -29.06 -4.22 1.11
C ARG A 87 -27.88 -4.11 2.07
N PHE A 88 -27.22 -2.96 2.08
CA PHE A 88 -26.16 -2.69 3.05
C PHE A 88 -26.71 -2.70 4.49
N THR A 89 -25.93 -3.26 5.40
CA THR A 89 -26.22 -3.27 6.85
C THR A 89 -25.43 -2.20 7.59
N VAL A 90 -24.55 -1.50 6.87
CA VAL A 90 -23.71 -0.42 7.41
C VAL A 90 -24.39 0.92 7.22
N CYS A 91 -24.32 1.76 8.26
CA CYS A 91 -24.76 3.15 8.22
C CYS A 91 -23.90 3.96 9.19
N LEU A 92 -23.05 4.87 8.68
CA LEU A 92 -22.09 5.60 9.50
C LEU A 92 -22.68 6.89 10.08
N PRO A 93 -22.32 7.23 11.32
CA PRO A 93 -22.84 8.42 11.99
C PRO A 93 -22.34 9.70 11.31
N ARG A 94 -23.23 10.66 11.10
CA ARG A 94 -22.93 12.02 10.67
C ARG A 94 -22.71 12.95 11.86
N PRO A 95 -22.09 14.14 11.66
CA PRO A 95 -22.08 15.19 12.69
C PRO A 95 -23.48 15.64 13.10
N SER A 96 -24.45 15.60 12.17
CA SER A 96 -25.87 15.92 12.40
C SER A 96 -26.77 15.15 11.43
N GLY A 97 -28.00 14.87 11.84
CA GLY A 97 -28.99 14.16 11.03
C GLY A 97 -28.83 12.64 11.06
N PRO A 98 -29.53 11.92 10.17
CA PRO A 98 -29.46 10.47 10.08
C PRO A 98 -28.08 9.99 9.61
N CYS A 99 -27.75 8.73 9.93
CA CYS A 99 -26.52 8.10 9.45
C CYS A 99 -26.47 8.04 7.91
N GLN A 100 -25.29 7.83 7.35
CA GLN A 100 -25.06 7.66 5.92
C GLN A 100 -24.71 6.20 5.62
N ALA A 101 -25.50 5.57 4.76
CA ALA A 101 -25.20 4.27 4.20
C ALA A 101 -24.29 4.39 2.95
N PRO A 102 -23.61 3.31 2.54
CA PRO A 102 -22.95 3.24 1.25
C PRO A 102 -23.93 3.47 0.10
N PHE A 103 -23.46 4.08 -0.97
CA PHE A 103 -24.27 4.35 -2.16
C PHE A 103 -23.44 4.20 -3.44
N HIS A 104 -24.10 3.90 -4.55
CA HIS A 104 -23.44 3.86 -5.85
C HIS A 104 -23.06 5.26 -6.28
N ASP A 105 -21.76 5.51 -6.42
CA ASP A 105 -21.26 6.76 -6.96
C ASP A 105 -20.98 6.60 -8.46
N LYS A 106 -21.75 7.35 -9.24
CA LYS A 106 -21.66 7.36 -10.71
C LYS A 106 -20.71 8.43 -11.27
N TYR A 107 -20.12 9.22 -10.40
CA TYR A 107 -19.32 10.36 -10.82
C TYR A 107 -17.85 9.94 -11.03
N ASP A 108 -17.29 10.47 -12.10
CA ASP A 108 -15.91 10.19 -12.50
C ASP A 108 -14.86 10.89 -11.61
N ALA A 109 -15.26 11.99 -10.96
CA ALA A 109 -14.44 12.72 -10.02
C ALA A 109 -15.04 12.62 -8.60
N ASN A 110 -14.20 12.37 -7.63
CA ASN A 110 -14.56 12.27 -6.22
C ASN A 110 -13.77 13.30 -5.41
N SER A 111 -14.26 13.64 -4.23
CA SER A 111 -13.57 14.55 -3.30
C SER A 111 -12.65 13.82 -2.33
N GLY A 112 -12.99 12.59 -1.95
CA GLY A 112 -12.32 11.89 -0.87
C GLY A 112 -12.38 12.65 0.46
N ALA A 113 -11.41 12.38 1.33
CA ALA A 113 -11.23 13.11 2.59
C ALA A 113 -9.75 13.22 2.95
N GLY A 114 -9.43 13.78 4.14
CA GLY A 114 -8.08 13.74 4.67
C GLY A 114 -7.63 12.29 4.90
N HIS A 115 -6.37 12.03 4.59
CA HIS A 115 -5.77 10.69 4.67
C HIS A 115 -4.40 10.71 5.35
N ALA A 116 -4.12 11.73 6.16
CA ALA A 116 -2.97 11.72 7.06
C ALA A 116 -3.11 10.61 8.12
N HIS A 117 -2.00 10.25 8.75
CA HIS A 117 -2.01 9.31 9.89
C HIS A 117 -3.09 9.63 10.93
N SER A 118 -3.25 10.90 11.28
CA SER A 118 -4.27 11.34 12.24
C SER A 118 -5.71 11.13 11.76
N ASP A 119 -5.93 11.12 10.46
CA ASP A 119 -7.24 10.91 9.85
C ASP A 119 -7.57 9.42 9.80
N ALA A 120 -6.59 8.57 9.44
CA ALA A 120 -6.73 7.12 9.55
C ALA A 120 -7.13 6.67 10.96
N ILE A 121 -6.50 7.23 12.00
CA ILE A 121 -6.85 6.92 13.40
C ILE A 121 -8.30 7.29 13.71
N LYS A 122 -8.81 8.41 13.17
CA LYS A 122 -10.21 8.81 13.33
C LYS A 122 -11.16 7.89 12.60
N ASP A 123 -10.81 7.52 11.35
CA ASP A 123 -11.60 6.65 10.49
C ASP A 123 -11.73 5.25 11.10
N ILE A 124 -10.61 4.67 11.49
CA ILE A 124 -10.54 3.37 12.17
C ILE A 124 -11.28 3.39 13.50
N ASN A 125 -11.21 4.49 14.24
CA ASN A 125 -11.89 4.71 15.54
C ASN A 125 -11.80 3.51 16.50
N GLY A 126 -10.57 3.03 16.74
CA GLY A 126 -10.30 1.90 17.63
C GLY A 126 -10.88 0.58 17.11
N GLY A 127 -10.87 0.36 15.80
CA GLY A 127 -11.36 -0.83 15.10
C GLY A 127 -12.86 -0.84 14.80
N ARG A 128 -13.59 0.23 15.14
CA ARG A 128 -15.03 0.33 14.86
C ARG A 128 -15.35 0.68 13.41
N MET A 129 -14.38 1.14 12.65
CA MET A 129 -14.47 1.51 11.23
C MET A 129 -15.66 2.44 10.93
N ASN A 130 -15.89 3.44 11.77
CA ASN A 130 -17.08 4.27 11.69
C ASN A 130 -16.82 5.79 11.80
N GLY A 131 -15.56 6.20 11.60
CA GLY A 131 -15.16 7.61 11.69
C GLY A 131 -15.26 8.39 10.39
N PHE A 132 -15.22 7.74 9.23
CA PHE A 132 -15.04 8.32 7.89
C PHE A 132 -15.94 9.54 7.58
N VAL A 133 -17.25 9.42 7.77
CA VAL A 133 -18.18 10.53 7.48
C VAL A 133 -17.97 11.73 8.40
N ARG A 134 -17.61 11.49 9.68
CA ARG A 134 -17.30 12.56 10.62
C ARG A 134 -15.95 13.20 10.33
N GLN A 135 -14.95 12.40 9.97
CA GLN A 135 -13.64 12.84 9.60
C GLN A 135 -13.74 13.71 8.34
N ALA A 136 -14.37 13.23 7.26
CA ALA A 136 -14.60 13.98 6.04
C ALA A 136 -15.31 15.33 6.30
N ALA A 137 -16.31 15.34 7.16
CA ALA A 137 -17.04 16.56 7.54
C ALA A 137 -16.16 17.57 8.31
N SER A 138 -15.10 17.13 8.99
CA SER A 138 -14.16 17.99 9.72
C SER A 138 -12.91 18.33 8.93
N SER A 139 -12.60 17.57 7.88
CA SER A 139 -11.44 17.75 7.02
C SER A 139 -11.48 19.10 6.29
N ARG A 140 -10.31 19.66 6.02
CA ARG A 140 -10.15 20.78 5.09
C ARG A 140 -10.14 20.32 3.63
N ARG A 141 -9.93 19.02 3.39
CA ARG A 141 -10.08 18.36 2.10
C ARG A 141 -11.55 18.06 1.81
N GLY A 142 -11.81 17.60 0.62
CA GLY A 142 -13.14 17.29 0.16
C GLY A 142 -13.97 18.53 -0.15
N CYS A 143 -15.26 18.37 -0.18
CA CYS A 143 -16.21 19.39 -0.64
C CYS A 143 -16.20 20.74 0.10
N ARG A 144 -15.43 20.89 1.14
CA ARG A 144 -15.24 22.17 1.83
C ARG A 144 -14.04 23.00 1.35
N ALA A 145 -13.06 22.33 0.75
CA ALA A 145 -11.79 22.95 0.39
C ALA A 145 -11.66 23.25 -1.11
N VAL A 146 -12.33 22.49 -1.95
CA VAL A 146 -12.22 22.57 -3.40
C VAL A 146 -13.60 22.75 -4.03
N GLN A 147 -13.69 23.59 -5.08
CA GLN A 147 -14.85 23.59 -5.98
C GLN A 147 -14.77 22.35 -6.88
N ASP A 148 -15.05 21.21 -6.29
CA ASP A 148 -15.03 19.94 -6.97
C ASP A 148 -16.41 19.67 -7.58
N PRO A 149 -16.49 19.31 -8.87
CA PRO A 149 -17.74 18.91 -9.50
C PRO A 149 -18.49 17.81 -8.75
N ALA A 150 -17.77 16.88 -8.10
CA ALA A 150 -18.36 15.84 -7.25
C ALA A 150 -19.14 16.44 -6.06
N CYS A 151 -18.71 17.57 -5.54
CA CYS A 151 -19.36 18.25 -4.42
C CYS A 151 -20.64 18.99 -4.79
N ALA A 152 -20.87 19.23 -6.06
CA ALA A 152 -22.10 19.89 -6.55
C ALA A 152 -23.34 18.98 -6.47
N HIS A 153 -23.17 17.69 -6.16
CA HIS A 153 -24.20 16.67 -6.29
C HIS A 153 -24.94 16.33 -4.98
N GLY A 154 -24.74 17.06 -3.90
CA GLY A 154 -25.63 16.94 -2.75
C GLY A 154 -24.97 16.80 -1.38
N LEU A 155 -25.80 16.47 -0.39
CA LEU A 155 -25.47 16.46 1.03
C LEU A 155 -24.75 15.17 1.51
N GLN A 156 -24.48 14.22 0.60
CA GLN A 156 -23.78 12.97 0.95
C GLN A 156 -22.28 13.14 0.80
N SER A 157 -21.54 12.64 1.77
CA SER A 157 -20.10 12.54 1.65
C SER A 157 -19.74 11.39 0.72
N ASP A 158 -18.97 11.64 -0.32
CA ASP A 158 -18.56 10.64 -1.31
C ASP A 158 -17.61 9.58 -0.74
N VAL A 159 -17.08 9.77 0.47
CA VAL A 159 -16.31 8.74 1.17
C VAL A 159 -17.09 7.43 1.41
N MET A 160 -18.43 7.47 1.33
CA MET A 160 -19.30 6.28 1.37
C MET A 160 -19.74 5.82 -0.03
N GLY A 161 -19.25 6.48 -1.08
CA GLY A 161 -19.52 6.10 -2.47
C GLY A 161 -18.69 4.88 -2.87
N TYR A 162 -19.31 3.98 -3.64
CA TYR A 162 -18.61 2.89 -4.30
C TYR A 162 -18.81 2.94 -5.81
N HIS A 163 -17.79 2.55 -6.54
CA HIS A 163 -17.85 2.26 -7.97
C HIS A 163 -18.01 0.75 -8.18
N ASP A 164 -18.60 0.36 -9.29
CA ASP A 164 -18.66 -1.04 -9.72
C ASP A 164 -18.28 -1.18 -11.21
N ALA A 165 -18.62 -2.29 -11.85
CA ALA A 165 -18.29 -2.50 -13.26
C ALA A 165 -18.85 -1.43 -14.20
N ARG A 166 -19.75 -0.57 -13.76
CA ARG A 166 -20.29 0.53 -14.59
C ARG A 166 -19.25 1.63 -14.81
N GLU A 167 -18.46 1.97 -13.79
CA GLU A 167 -17.45 3.03 -13.81
C GLU A 167 -16.06 2.44 -14.05
N ILE A 168 -15.75 1.25 -13.47
CA ILE A 168 -14.43 0.63 -13.51
C ILE A 168 -14.44 -0.78 -14.16
N PRO A 169 -15.05 -0.93 -15.37
CA PRO A 169 -15.26 -2.24 -15.98
C PRO A 169 -13.97 -3.01 -16.25
N ASN A 170 -12.85 -2.34 -16.54
CA ASN A 170 -11.58 -3.02 -16.79
C ASN A 170 -10.97 -3.59 -15.50
N TYR A 171 -11.03 -2.88 -14.39
CA TYR A 171 -10.55 -3.41 -13.10
C TYR A 171 -11.36 -4.62 -12.67
N TRP A 172 -12.69 -4.57 -12.85
CA TRP A 172 -13.56 -5.71 -12.56
C TRP A 172 -13.32 -6.88 -13.52
N THR A 173 -12.96 -6.61 -14.78
CA THR A 173 -12.58 -7.64 -15.74
C THR A 173 -11.25 -8.28 -15.33
N TYR A 174 -10.25 -7.50 -14.90
CA TYR A 174 -9.01 -8.05 -14.39
C TYR A 174 -9.23 -8.93 -13.14
N ALA A 175 -10.07 -8.50 -12.20
CA ALA A 175 -10.44 -9.30 -11.04
C ALA A 175 -11.12 -10.62 -11.44
N LYS A 176 -12.01 -10.59 -12.44
CA LYS A 176 -12.73 -11.76 -12.96
C LYS A 176 -11.83 -12.75 -13.70
N ASP A 177 -10.88 -12.25 -14.47
CA ASP A 177 -10.08 -13.09 -15.36
C ASP A 177 -8.69 -13.40 -14.81
N PHE A 178 -8.28 -12.75 -13.71
CA PHE A 178 -7.02 -12.95 -13.01
C PHE A 178 -7.28 -13.06 -11.50
N VAL A 179 -6.51 -12.37 -10.65
CA VAL A 179 -6.63 -12.45 -9.19
C VAL A 179 -7.00 -11.10 -8.60
N LEU A 180 -7.91 -11.12 -7.63
CA LEU A 180 -8.25 -10.01 -6.75
C LEU A 180 -7.76 -10.33 -5.32
N ASN A 181 -6.91 -9.48 -4.76
CA ASN A 181 -6.52 -9.56 -3.35
C ASN A 181 -7.50 -8.70 -2.54
N ASP A 182 -8.42 -9.31 -1.82
CA ASP A 182 -9.46 -8.58 -1.08
C ASP A 182 -9.06 -8.21 0.36
N ARG A 183 -7.84 -8.56 0.75
CA ARG A 183 -7.23 -8.20 2.02
C ARG A 183 -5.82 -7.65 1.81
N MET A 184 -5.64 -6.85 0.77
CA MET A 184 -4.46 -6.02 0.56
C MET A 184 -4.61 -4.77 1.43
N PHE A 185 -3.63 -4.50 2.27
CA PHE A 185 -3.58 -3.32 3.14
C PHE A 185 -2.47 -2.39 2.68
N GLU A 186 -2.68 -1.10 2.83
CA GLU A 186 -1.55 -0.18 2.78
C GLU A 186 -0.51 -0.58 3.84
N PRO A 187 0.79 -0.33 3.61
CA PRO A 187 1.83 -0.90 4.45
C PRO A 187 1.94 -0.22 5.82
N VAL A 188 1.30 0.93 5.98
CA VAL A 188 1.39 1.76 7.18
C VAL A 188 0.15 2.65 7.29
N THR A 189 -0.25 2.98 8.51
CA THR A 189 -1.37 3.91 8.76
C THR A 189 -0.93 5.34 8.46
N ALA A 190 -0.81 5.71 7.19
CA ALA A 190 -0.27 7.01 6.78
C ALA A 190 -0.77 7.42 5.39
N TRP A 191 -0.27 8.52 4.88
CA TRP A 191 -0.53 9.08 3.57
C TRP A 191 0.49 8.60 2.51
N SER A 192 0.37 9.09 1.30
CA SER A 192 1.09 8.60 0.12
C SER A 192 2.61 8.50 0.28
N LEU A 193 3.29 9.52 0.84
CA LEU A 193 4.77 9.47 0.92
C LEU A 193 5.31 8.30 1.74
N PRO A 194 4.85 8.04 2.98
CA PRO A 194 5.27 6.83 3.70
C PRO A 194 4.94 5.54 2.93
N ALA A 195 3.77 5.45 2.29
CA ALA A 195 3.39 4.27 1.51
C ALA A 195 4.36 4.02 0.34
N HIS A 196 4.75 5.08 -0.39
CA HIS A 196 5.74 4.99 -1.47
C HIS A 196 7.15 4.63 -0.98
N LEU A 197 7.55 5.10 0.21
CA LEU A 197 8.81 4.68 0.83
C LEU A 197 8.78 3.19 1.21
N TYR A 198 7.67 2.72 1.78
CA TYR A 198 7.49 1.29 2.08
C TYR A 198 7.52 0.42 0.82
N MET A 199 6.95 0.88 -0.29
CA MET A 199 6.95 0.14 -1.56
C MET A 199 8.36 -0.19 -2.08
N VAL A 200 9.37 0.60 -1.71
CA VAL A 200 10.75 0.41 -2.19
C VAL A 200 11.74 0.04 -1.07
N SER A 201 11.33 0.10 0.19
CA SER A 201 12.28 -0.10 1.29
C SER A 201 11.69 -0.77 2.54
N ALA A 202 10.41 -1.14 2.54
CA ALA A 202 9.68 -1.70 3.70
C ALA A 202 9.81 -0.84 4.99
N TRP A 203 10.10 0.45 4.84
CA TRP A 203 10.23 1.39 5.94
C TRP A 203 10.06 2.84 5.51
N SER A 204 9.58 3.68 6.43
CA SER A 204 9.56 5.13 6.31
C SER A 204 10.27 5.74 7.52
N ALA A 205 11.24 6.63 7.25
CA ALA A 205 12.09 7.19 8.28
C ALA A 205 12.53 8.62 7.96
N LYS A 206 12.98 9.33 8.99
CA LYS A 206 13.69 10.59 8.88
C LYS A 206 15.11 10.43 9.37
N CYS A 207 16.09 10.83 8.55
CA CYS A 207 17.50 10.71 8.87
C CYS A 207 18.09 12.06 9.24
N ALA A 208 18.87 12.12 10.34
CA ALA A 208 19.55 13.33 10.76
C ALA A 208 20.88 13.57 9.99
N SER A 209 21.36 12.56 9.27
CA SER A 209 22.59 12.60 8.47
C SER A 209 22.55 11.52 7.38
N ARG A 210 23.62 11.45 6.58
CA ARG A 210 23.82 10.40 5.56
C ARG A 210 24.14 9.00 6.12
N LEU A 211 24.12 8.83 7.43
CA LEU A 211 24.34 7.54 8.07
C LEU A 211 23.01 6.86 8.38
N ALA A 212 22.82 5.62 7.95
CA ALA A 212 21.61 4.85 8.21
C ALA A 212 21.26 4.76 9.71
N SER A 213 22.26 4.69 10.58
CA SER A 213 22.09 4.70 12.05
C SER A 213 21.47 5.99 12.60
N SER A 214 21.48 7.08 11.83
CA SER A 214 20.84 8.35 12.22
C SER A 214 19.34 8.41 11.90
N CYS A 215 18.82 7.44 11.14
CA CYS A 215 17.43 7.40 10.75
C CYS A 215 16.55 7.00 11.94
N ARG A 216 15.36 7.55 11.99
CA ARG A 216 14.33 7.24 13.00
C ARG A 216 13.01 7.08 12.27
N ASN A 217 12.24 6.12 12.75
CA ASN A 217 10.90 5.86 12.22
C ASN A 217 10.08 7.15 12.17
N ASP A 218 9.54 7.46 11.01
CA ASP A 218 8.64 8.58 10.79
C ASP A 218 7.63 8.22 9.70
N ILE A 219 6.37 8.16 10.10
CA ILE A 219 5.23 7.85 9.22
C ILE A 219 4.30 9.06 9.03
N THR A 220 4.66 10.20 9.58
CA THR A 220 3.83 11.42 9.55
C THR A 220 4.36 12.50 8.62
N GLY A 221 5.67 12.65 8.55
CA GLY A 221 6.29 13.69 7.74
C GLY A 221 7.80 13.47 7.63
N PRO A 222 8.26 12.45 6.88
CA PRO A 222 9.69 12.21 6.70
C PRO A 222 10.39 13.43 6.09
N TYR A 223 9.69 14.24 5.28
CA TYR A 223 10.11 15.59 4.89
C TYR A 223 8.91 16.51 4.62
N SER A 224 9.11 17.80 4.81
CA SER A 224 8.10 18.83 4.65
C SER A 224 8.06 19.39 3.22
N LEU A 225 6.98 20.08 2.84
CA LEU A 225 6.87 20.84 1.58
C LEU A 225 8.11 21.71 1.31
N LYS A 226 8.63 22.39 2.33
CA LYS A 226 9.82 23.22 2.20
C LYS A 226 11.08 22.41 1.95
N GLU A 227 11.19 21.22 2.50
CA GLU A 227 12.28 20.29 2.23
C GLU A 227 12.18 19.73 0.83
N GLN A 228 11.00 19.30 0.43
CA GLN A 228 10.74 18.84 -0.94
C GLN A 228 11.11 19.91 -1.97
N GLN A 229 10.66 21.15 -1.78
CA GLN A 229 11.00 22.23 -2.71
C GLN A 229 12.52 22.43 -2.81
N ARG A 230 13.26 22.37 -1.69
CA ARG A 230 14.72 22.44 -1.70
C ARG A 230 15.35 21.26 -2.45
N PHE A 231 14.76 20.07 -2.38
CA PHE A 231 15.24 18.90 -3.12
C PHE A 231 15.08 19.10 -4.62
N VAL A 232 13.91 19.58 -5.04
CA VAL A 232 13.62 19.91 -6.43
C VAL A 232 14.54 21.02 -6.94
N ASP A 233 14.66 22.13 -6.21
CA ASP A 233 15.51 23.28 -6.58
C ASP A 233 16.98 22.84 -6.76
N ARG A 234 17.48 21.99 -5.86
CA ARG A 234 18.84 21.47 -5.96
C ARG A 234 19.00 20.52 -7.15
N ALA A 235 18.06 19.62 -7.37
CA ALA A 235 18.11 18.69 -8.50
C ALA A 235 18.13 19.47 -9.85
N ILE A 236 17.31 20.52 -9.96
CA ILE A 236 17.29 21.41 -11.13
C ILE A 236 18.64 22.14 -11.29
N ALA A 237 19.18 22.71 -10.20
CA ALA A 237 20.38 23.53 -10.25
C ALA A 237 21.66 22.72 -10.50
N THR A 238 21.74 21.49 -10.03
CA THR A 238 22.98 20.69 -10.04
C THR A 238 22.89 19.42 -10.88
N GLY A 239 21.71 19.09 -11.40
CA GLY A 239 21.44 17.82 -12.08
C GLY A 239 21.44 16.59 -11.15
N THR A 240 21.48 16.81 -9.82
CA THR A 240 21.56 15.73 -8.83
C THR A 240 20.71 16.06 -7.62
N ALA A 241 19.81 15.14 -7.21
CA ALA A 241 19.06 15.27 -5.96
C ALA A 241 20.00 15.27 -4.74
N PRO A 242 19.65 15.92 -3.63
CA PRO A 242 20.37 15.77 -2.38
C PRO A 242 20.16 14.34 -1.84
N VAL A 243 21.15 13.78 -1.19
CA VAL A 243 20.96 12.56 -0.39
C VAL A 243 20.19 12.93 0.87
N HIS A 244 19.11 12.22 1.12
CA HIS A 244 18.25 12.41 2.28
C HIS A 244 17.95 11.08 2.98
N ASP A 245 17.59 10.05 2.21
CA ASP A 245 17.15 8.75 2.72
C ASP A 245 18.38 7.81 2.82
N ALA A 246 18.84 7.62 4.04
CA ALA A 246 20.12 6.95 4.27
C ALA A 246 19.99 5.45 4.59
N TRP A 247 18.77 4.95 4.81
CA TRP A 247 18.52 3.52 5.04
C TRP A 247 18.51 2.73 3.72
N THR A 248 18.48 1.41 3.82
CA THR A 248 18.59 0.53 2.65
C THR A 248 17.26 0.39 1.92
N SER A 249 17.26 0.67 0.62
CA SER A 249 16.18 0.31 -0.30
C SER A 249 16.43 -1.07 -0.94
N ILE A 250 15.39 -1.68 -1.52
CA ILE A 250 15.53 -2.95 -2.24
C ILE A 250 16.45 -2.82 -3.47
N THR A 251 16.60 -1.61 -4.01
CA THR A 251 17.47 -1.40 -5.18
C THR A 251 18.92 -1.71 -4.89
N TYR A 252 19.36 -1.57 -3.62
CA TYR A 252 20.70 -2.00 -3.19
C TYR A 252 20.88 -3.52 -3.34
N LEU A 253 19.91 -4.32 -2.87
CA LEU A 253 19.99 -5.78 -3.02
C LEU A 253 19.92 -6.21 -4.47
N LEU A 254 19.06 -5.57 -5.27
CA LEU A 254 18.95 -5.82 -6.71
C LEU A 254 20.28 -5.50 -7.42
N HIS A 255 20.90 -4.35 -7.12
CA HIS A 255 22.20 -3.97 -7.67
C HIS A 255 23.29 -4.97 -7.30
N LYS A 256 23.37 -5.35 -6.03
CA LYS A 256 24.36 -6.31 -5.51
C LYS A 256 24.27 -7.69 -6.18
N GLN A 257 23.08 -8.11 -6.57
CA GLN A 257 22.80 -9.38 -7.26
C GLN A 257 22.69 -9.24 -8.79
N HIS A 258 23.04 -8.07 -9.34
CA HIS A 258 22.98 -7.76 -10.78
C HIS A 258 21.58 -7.95 -11.38
N VAL A 259 20.52 -7.75 -10.60
CA VAL A 259 19.14 -7.77 -11.04
C VAL A 259 18.77 -6.39 -11.60
N SER A 260 18.33 -6.35 -12.86
CA SER A 260 17.96 -5.09 -13.51
C SER A 260 16.65 -4.54 -12.95
N TRP A 261 16.56 -3.21 -12.77
CA TRP A 261 15.35 -2.55 -12.34
C TRP A 261 15.15 -1.20 -13.03
N GLY A 262 13.91 -0.74 -13.07
CA GLY A 262 13.52 0.60 -13.52
C GLY A 262 12.41 1.16 -12.67
N TYR A 263 12.50 2.45 -12.37
CA TYR A 263 11.44 3.21 -11.71
C TYR A 263 10.94 4.27 -12.70
N TYR A 264 9.68 4.19 -13.07
CA TYR A 264 9.12 4.93 -14.18
C TYR A 264 8.11 5.95 -13.70
N VAL A 265 8.43 7.23 -13.89
CA VAL A 265 7.62 8.36 -13.41
C VAL A 265 6.96 9.04 -14.60
N GLU A 266 5.64 9.19 -14.53
CA GLU A 266 4.93 9.97 -15.55
C GLU A 266 5.18 11.46 -15.34
N THR A 267 5.53 12.17 -16.42
CA THR A 267 5.76 13.62 -16.37
C THR A 267 4.44 14.37 -16.27
N GLY A 268 4.35 15.32 -15.34
CA GLY A 268 3.14 16.10 -15.12
C GLY A 268 3.19 16.91 -13.84
N LYS A 269 2.18 16.76 -13.01
CA LYS A 269 2.12 17.29 -11.65
C LYS A 269 2.02 16.15 -10.65
N GLU A 270 2.53 16.36 -9.46
CA GLU A 270 2.33 15.40 -8.36
C GLU A 270 0.82 15.26 -8.05
N PRO A 271 0.35 14.04 -7.77
CA PRO A 271 -1.06 13.80 -7.44
C PRO A 271 -1.53 14.54 -6.20
N ASP A 272 -0.75 14.57 -5.13
CA ASP A 272 -1.11 15.15 -3.84
C ASP A 272 -0.13 16.23 -3.38
N CYS A 273 -0.45 16.84 -2.25
CA CYS A 273 0.37 17.83 -1.57
C CYS A 273 1.31 17.15 -0.58
N ALA A 274 2.55 17.61 -0.49
CA ALA A 274 3.44 17.18 0.58
C ALA A 274 2.87 17.56 1.96
N ASP A 275 3.24 16.80 2.98
CA ASP A 275 2.73 16.90 4.36
C ASP A 275 1.21 16.70 4.46
N ASP A 276 0.56 16.02 3.50
CA ASP A 276 -0.90 15.87 3.43
C ASP A 276 -1.63 17.23 3.56
N ALA A 277 -1.07 18.28 2.99
CA ALA A 277 -1.69 19.60 3.01
C ALA A 277 -2.99 19.59 2.20
N ALA A 278 -4.07 20.10 2.77
CA ALA A 278 -5.38 20.12 2.13
C ALA A 278 -5.42 20.84 0.78
N THR A 279 -4.51 21.79 0.57
CA THR A 279 -4.38 22.54 -0.67
C THR A 279 -2.94 22.98 -0.88
N CYS A 280 -2.43 22.82 -2.09
CA CYS A 280 -1.16 23.36 -2.53
C CYS A 280 -1.23 23.71 -4.01
N THR A 281 -0.19 24.38 -4.51
CA THR A 281 0.10 24.32 -5.95
C THR A 281 0.87 23.03 -6.16
N ALA A 282 0.23 22.04 -6.78
CA ALA A 282 0.88 20.75 -7.05
C ALA A 282 2.22 20.98 -7.78
N PRO A 283 3.34 20.52 -7.23
CA PRO A 283 4.64 20.69 -7.85
C PRO A 283 4.72 19.91 -9.16
N PRO A 284 5.61 20.32 -10.09
CA PRO A 284 5.87 19.54 -11.28
C PRO A 284 6.51 18.19 -10.90
N GLN A 285 6.03 17.13 -11.53
CA GLN A 285 6.57 15.79 -11.43
C GLN A 285 7.38 15.45 -12.69
N ASP A 286 8.57 14.92 -12.48
CA ASP A 286 9.45 14.43 -13.56
C ASP A 286 10.39 13.36 -12.99
N TYR A 287 10.85 12.44 -13.82
CA TYR A 287 11.80 11.39 -13.39
C TYR A 287 13.15 11.93 -12.88
N LYS A 288 13.49 13.19 -13.18
CA LYS A 288 14.72 13.87 -12.71
C LYS A 288 14.51 14.61 -11.39
N THR A 289 13.27 14.89 -11.01
CA THR A 289 12.97 15.63 -9.79
C THR A 289 12.53 14.65 -8.70
N PRO A 290 13.16 14.68 -7.51
CA PRO A 290 12.70 13.88 -6.40
C PRO A 290 11.38 14.42 -5.86
N GLY A 291 10.52 13.52 -5.43
CA GLY A 291 9.21 13.89 -4.90
C GLY A 291 8.54 12.69 -4.22
N ILE A 292 7.30 12.83 -3.87
CA ILE A 292 6.50 11.77 -3.22
C ILE A 292 6.47 10.52 -4.10
N TRP A 293 6.18 10.70 -5.38
CA TRP A 293 6.08 9.61 -6.37
C TRP A 293 7.41 9.28 -7.04
N ASN A 294 8.49 9.96 -6.66
CA ASN A 294 9.85 9.69 -7.12
C ASN A 294 10.85 9.79 -5.96
N PRO A 295 10.76 8.94 -4.94
CA PRO A 295 11.62 9.03 -3.75
C PRO A 295 13.04 8.49 -3.99
N LEU A 296 13.23 7.55 -4.93
CA LEU A 296 14.51 6.87 -5.13
C LEU A 296 15.71 7.78 -5.38
N PRO A 297 15.60 8.94 -6.06
CA PRO A 297 16.74 9.86 -6.18
C PRO A 297 17.27 10.41 -4.84
N LEU A 298 16.49 10.34 -3.76
CA LEU A 298 16.92 10.76 -2.41
C LEU A 298 17.70 9.68 -1.65
N PHE A 299 17.64 8.42 -2.10
CA PHE A 299 18.29 7.32 -1.42
C PHE A 299 19.80 7.29 -1.63
N THR A 300 20.53 7.11 -0.52
CA THR A 300 21.99 7.04 -0.51
C THR A 300 22.51 5.91 -1.38
N ASP A 301 21.91 4.72 -1.30
CA ASP A 301 22.31 3.54 -2.07
C ASP A 301 22.11 3.73 -3.57
N VAL A 302 20.99 4.32 -3.99
CA VAL A 302 20.74 4.60 -5.42
C VAL A 302 21.80 5.52 -6.01
N GLN A 303 22.22 6.55 -5.27
CA GLN A 303 23.23 7.51 -5.73
C GLN A 303 24.65 6.92 -5.70
N GLU A 304 25.05 6.29 -4.59
CA GLU A 304 26.37 5.72 -4.39
C GLU A 304 26.66 4.57 -5.37
N ASP A 305 25.64 3.78 -5.68
CA ASP A 305 25.73 2.66 -6.65
C ASP A 305 25.59 3.12 -8.11
N GLY A 306 25.45 4.43 -8.38
CA GLY A 306 25.30 4.98 -9.73
C GLY A 306 24.01 4.54 -10.45
N GLN A 307 22.94 4.29 -9.69
CA GLN A 307 21.69 3.72 -10.18
C GLN A 307 20.64 4.77 -10.61
N LEU A 308 20.89 6.07 -10.47
CA LEU A 308 19.96 7.15 -10.89
C LEU A 308 19.49 7.02 -12.35
N LYS A 309 20.28 6.41 -13.24
CA LYS A 309 19.91 6.13 -14.62
C LYS A 309 18.73 5.18 -14.78
N ASN A 310 18.38 4.43 -13.73
CA ASN A 310 17.26 3.51 -13.71
C ASN A 310 15.93 4.21 -13.39
N VAL A 311 15.98 5.47 -12.94
CA VAL A 311 14.78 6.33 -12.80
C VAL A 311 14.55 7.00 -14.15
N GLN A 312 13.41 6.73 -14.79
CA GLN A 312 13.14 7.05 -16.19
C GLN A 312 11.69 7.52 -16.39
N PRO A 313 11.39 8.19 -17.54
CA PRO A 313 10.00 8.49 -17.86
C PRO A 313 9.21 7.24 -18.26
N VAL A 314 7.89 7.25 -18.06
CA VAL A 314 6.99 6.12 -18.39
C VAL A 314 7.10 5.69 -19.87
N GLU A 315 7.41 6.60 -20.77
CA GLU A 315 7.63 6.29 -22.18
C GLU A 315 8.76 5.29 -22.40
N SER A 316 9.78 5.30 -21.53
CA SER A 316 10.87 4.31 -21.57
C SER A 316 10.37 2.91 -21.22
N PHE A 317 9.46 2.78 -20.26
CA PHE A 317 8.81 1.50 -19.95
C PHE A 317 8.01 0.97 -21.14
N ARG A 318 7.19 1.83 -21.75
CA ARG A 318 6.38 1.46 -22.93
C ARG A 318 7.26 1.00 -24.10
N ALA A 319 8.37 1.70 -24.33
CA ALA A 319 9.36 1.33 -25.34
C ALA A 319 10.03 -0.01 -25.02
N ALA A 320 10.39 -0.24 -23.75
CA ALA A 320 11.00 -1.48 -23.29
C ALA A 320 10.03 -2.66 -23.43
N ALA A 321 8.77 -2.53 -22.98
CA ALA A 321 7.74 -3.54 -23.13
C ALA A 321 7.52 -3.97 -24.58
N LYS A 322 7.44 -2.99 -25.48
CA LYS A 322 7.30 -3.24 -26.92
C LYS A 322 8.52 -3.95 -27.52
N ALA A 323 9.72 -3.62 -27.06
CA ALA A 323 10.96 -4.13 -27.61
C ALA A 323 11.42 -5.47 -27.00
N GLY A 324 10.72 -6.00 -25.99
CA GLY A 324 11.19 -7.18 -25.25
C GLY A 324 12.48 -6.88 -24.45
N LYS A 325 12.48 -5.76 -23.75
CA LYS A 325 13.62 -5.26 -22.96
C LYS A 325 13.19 -4.74 -21.59
N LEU A 326 12.11 -5.32 -21.03
CA LEU A 326 11.71 -5.00 -19.67
C LEU A 326 12.84 -5.37 -18.69
N PRO A 327 13.13 -4.55 -17.69
CA PRO A 327 13.99 -4.97 -16.60
C PRO A 327 13.32 -6.08 -15.78
N ALA A 328 14.06 -6.71 -14.90
CA ALA A 328 13.52 -7.73 -14.01
C ALA A 328 12.45 -7.13 -13.08
N VAL A 329 12.66 -5.92 -12.59
CA VAL A 329 11.69 -5.22 -11.73
C VAL A 329 11.37 -3.83 -12.29
N SER A 330 10.09 -3.49 -12.37
CA SER A 330 9.59 -2.19 -12.82
C SER A 330 8.59 -1.64 -11.82
N TRP A 331 8.78 -0.42 -11.34
CA TRP A 331 7.77 0.37 -10.63
C TRP A 331 7.28 1.49 -11.54
N ILE A 332 5.99 1.77 -11.54
CA ILE A 332 5.38 2.79 -12.40
C ILE A 332 4.43 3.63 -11.56
N THR A 333 4.63 4.95 -11.60
CA THR A 333 3.82 5.93 -10.88
C THR A 333 3.21 6.96 -11.82
N PRO A 334 1.92 7.30 -11.66
CA PRO A 334 1.21 8.25 -12.51
C PRO A 334 1.53 9.72 -12.15
N ALA A 335 1.18 10.61 -13.07
CA ALA A 335 0.95 12.01 -12.75
C ALA A 335 -0.50 12.24 -12.30
N GLN A 336 -0.78 13.39 -11.70
CA GLN A 336 -2.09 13.77 -11.16
C GLN A 336 -3.28 13.41 -12.08
N VAL A 337 -3.16 13.67 -13.38
CA VAL A 337 -4.27 13.47 -14.34
C VAL A 337 -4.65 12.01 -14.56
N HIS A 338 -3.79 11.08 -14.22
CA HIS A 338 -4.00 9.64 -14.39
C HIS A 338 -3.91 8.85 -13.06
N SER A 339 -3.78 9.55 -11.94
CA SER A 339 -3.54 8.91 -10.64
C SER A 339 -4.77 8.36 -9.96
N GLU A 340 -5.95 8.83 -10.32
CA GLU A 340 -7.23 8.61 -9.60
C GLU A 340 -7.29 9.32 -8.22
N HIS A 341 -6.20 9.95 -7.78
CA HIS A 341 -6.22 10.79 -6.58
C HIS A 341 -7.33 11.85 -6.70
N PRO A 342 -8.24 11.96 -5.74
CA PRO A 342 -9.28 12.99 -5.79
C PRO A 342 -8.73 14.42 -5.99
N PRO A 343 -9.24 15.23 -6.93
CA PRO A 343 -10.41 14.97 -7.78
C PRO A 343 -10.08 14.46 -9.20
N ALA A 344 -8.98 13.75 -9.41
CA ALA A 344 -8.66 13.22 -10.73
C ALA A 344 -9.70 12.21 -11.22
N SER A 345 -9.78 12.08 -12.55
CA SER A 345 -10.73 11.20 -13.22
C SER A 345 -10.41 9.72 -12.99
N VAL A 346 -11.34 8.97 -12.43
CA VAL A 346 -11.27 7.51 -12.28
C VAL A 346 -11.17 6.82 -13.65
N HIS A 347 -11.92 7.31 -14.63
CA HIS A 347 -11.87 6.78 -15.99
C HIS A 347 -10.50 6.99 -16.65
N ALA A 348 -9.90 8.17 -16.48
CA ALA A 348 -8.58 8.46 -17.05
C ALA A 348 -7.49 7.57 -16.43
N GLY A 349 -7.53 7.37 -15.11
CA GLY A 349 -6.59 6.47 -14.42
C GLY A 349 -6.76 5.02 -14.86
N GLN A 350 -7.99 4.49 -14.87
CA GLN A 350 -8.27 3.15 -15.39
C GLN A 350 -7.78 2.97 -16.83
N ALA A 351 -8.00 3.96 -17.70
CA ALA A 351 -7.57 3.92 -19.10
C ALA A 351 -6.03 3.89 -19.20
N TRP A 352 -5.35 4.66 -18.36
CA TRP A 352 -3.89 4.71 -18.30
C TRP A 352 -3.30 3.37 -17.84
N VAL A 353 -3.81 2.79 -16.74
CA VAL A 353 -3.41 1.45 -16.27
C VAL A 353 -3.67 0.39 -17.34
N THR A 354 -4.85 0.43 -17.97
CA THR A 354 -5.21 -0.51 -19.06
C THR A 354 -4.21 -0.44 -20.21
N ASN A 355 -3.76 0.77 -20.58
CA ASN A 355 -2.76 0.94 -21.63
C ASN A 355 -1.42 0.32 -21.24
N LEU A 356 -0.95 0.50 -20.01
CA LEU A 356 0.30 -0.10 -19.51
C LEU A 356 0.23 -1.64 -19.51
N VAL A 357 -0.85 -2.20 -19.00
CA VAL A 357 -1.11 -3.66 -19.02
C VAL A 357 -1.12 -4.17 -20.47
N ASN A 358 -1.82 -3.48 -21.36
CA ASN A 358 -1.87 -3.82 -22.77
C ASN A 358 -0.49 -3.73 -23.45
N ASP A 359 0.36 -2.78 -23.07
CA ASP A 359 1.70 -2.65 -23.65
C ASP A 359 2.56 -3.89 -23.30
N VAL A 360 2.47 -4.37 -22.05
CA VAL A 360 3.11 -5.63 -21.62
C VAL A 360 2.50 -6.83 -22.35
N MET A 361 1.17 -6.91 -22.43
CA MET A 361 0.47 -8.01 -23.09
C MET A 361 0.73 -8.10 -24.60
N ARG A 362 1.06 -6.98 -25.24
CA ARG A 362 1.45 -6.94 -26.66
C ARG A 362 2.92 -7.26 -26.86
N GLY A 363 3.72 -7.10 -25.82
CA GLY A 363 5.16 -7.35 -25.85
C GLY A 363 5.50 -8.84 -25.85
N PRO A 364 6.73 -9.19 -26.28
CA PRO A 364 7.16 -10.58 -26.36
C PRO A 364 7.39 -11.22 -24.98
N GLU A 365 7.46 -10.41 -23.89
CA GLU A 365 7.78 -10.86 -22.55
C GLU A 365 6.52 -11.16 -21.68
N TRP A 366 5.33 -11.01 -22.26
CA TRP A 366 4.09 -11.35 -21.54
C TRP A 366 4.12 -12.72 -20.88
N SER A 367 4.65 -13.74 -21.61
CA SER A 367 4.69 -15.13 -21.13
C SER A 367 5.50 -15.36 -19.85
N SER A 368 6.24 -14.35 -19.38
CA SER A 368 7.09 -14.42 -18.18
C SER A 368 6.93 -13.22 -17.25
N THR A 369 5.84 -12.45 -17.38
CA THR A 369 5.61 -11.24 -16.61
C THR A 369 4.52 -11.43 -15.56
N ALA A 370 4.73 -10.88 -14.37
CA ALA A 370 3.71 -10.66 -13.34
C ALA A 370 3.50 -9.14 -13.20
N ILE A 371 2.25 -8.70 -13.33
CA ILE A 371 1.86 -7.30 -13.12
C ILE A 371 1.01 -7.23 -11.86
N PHE A 372 1.37 -6.35 -10.95
CA PHE A 372 0.62 -5.99 -9.76
C PHE A 372 0.08 -4.57 -9.94
N VAL A 373 -1.20 -4.38 -9.67
CA VAL A 373 -1.83 -3.05 -9.64
C VAL A 373 -2.39 -2.85 -8.24
N SER A 374 -2.01 -1.76 -7.59
CA SER A 374 -2.50 -1.40 -6.26
C SER A 374 -2.63 0.12 -6.14
N TRP A 375 -3.20 0.54 -5.02
CA TRP A 375 -3.33 1.94 -4.61
C TRP A 375 -2.50 2.16 -3.37
N ASP A 376 -1.93 3.34 -3.23
CA ASP A 376 -0.98 3.65 -2.16
C ASP A 376 -1.64 3.74 -0.79
N ASP A 377 -2.76 4.46 -0.70
CA ASP A 377 -3.57 4.60 0.50
C ASP A 377 -5.08 4.69 0.21
N TRP A 378 -5.91 4.81 1.26
CA TRP A 378 -7.38 4.75 1.18
C TRP A 378 -8.05 6.06 0.76
N GLY A 379 -7.35 7.21 0.73
CA GLY A 379 -7.89 8.51 0.31
C GLY A 379 -9.05 9.04 1.15
N GLY A 380 -9.21 8.59 2.38
CA GLY A 380 -10.36 8.91 3.22
C GLY A 380 -11.63 8.14 2.88
N PHE A 381 -11.63 7.26 1.88
CA PHE A 381 -12.78 6.43 1.49
C PHE A 381 -13.02 5.29 2.49
N TYR A 382 -14.29 4.97 2.68
CA TYR A 382 -14.73 3.93 3.61
C TYR A 382 -14.14 2.56 3.28
N ASP A 383 -13.69 1.89 4.32
CA ASP A 383 -13.45 0.46 4.35
C ASP A 383 -13.99 -0.13 5.65
N HIS A 384 -14.57 -1.33 5.58
CA HIS A 384 -15.21 -1.93 6.74
C HIS A 384 -14.27 -2.81 7.58
N VAL A 385 -13.09 -3.18 7.05
CA VAL A 385 -12.17 -4.10 7.72
C VAL A 385 -11.13 -3.33 8.53
N ALA A 386 -11.08 -3.60 9.83
CA ALA A 386 -10.04 -3.02 10.67
C ALA A 386 -8.65 -3.56 10.29
N PRO A 387 -7.65 -2.69 10.13
CA PRO A 387 -6.31 -3.13 9.77
C PRO A 387 -5.68 -3.99 10.88
N PRO A 388 -4.93 -5.04 10.52
CA PRO A 388 -4.24 -5.88 11.48
C PRO A 388 -3.02 -5.17 12.08
N ALA A 389 -2.72 -5.46 13.35
CA ALA A 389 -1.47 -5.03 13.98
C ALA A 389 -0.31 -5.91 13.47
N VAL A 390 0.78 -5.28 13.05
CA VAL A 390 2.01 -5.96 12.63
C VAL A 390 3.20 -5.51 13.47
N ASP A 391 3.33 -4.22 13.70
CA ASP A 391 4.33 -3.58 14.56
C ASP A 391 3.78 -2.27 15.14
N GLY A 392 4.65 -1.37 15.62
CA GLY A 392 4.25 -0.06 16.15
C GLY A 392 3.66 0.90 15.11
N ASN A 393 3.89 0.66 13.80
CA ASN A 393 3.34 1.45 12.69
C ASN A 393 2.00 0.88 12.19
N GLY A 394 1.74 -0.40 12.45
CA GLY A 394 0.57 -1.12 11.97
C GLY A 394 0.58 -1.36 10.46
N TYR A 395 -0.48 -1.95 9.92
CA TYR A 395 -0.92 -1.76 8.55
C TYR A 395 -1.96 -0.64 8.53
N GLY A 396 -2.10 0.02 7.39
CA GLY A 396 -3.19 0.97 7.17
C GLY A 396 -4.47 0.28 6.68
N LEU A 397 -5.37 1.05 6.09
CA LEU A 397 -6.64 0.54 5.61
C LEU A 397 -6.45 -0.34 4.36
N ARG A 398 -7.48 -1.11 3.99
CA ARG A 398 -7.39 -1.90 2.76
C ARG A 398 -7.42 -1.01 1.53
N VAL A 399 -6.61 -1.39 0.58
CA VAL A 399 -6.55 -0.86 -0.78
C VAL A 399 -6.82 -1.99 -1.78
N PRO A 400 -7.26 -1.73 -3.01
CA PRO A 400 -7.40 -2.80 -4.00
C PRO A 400 -6.04 -3.40 -4.38
N GLY A 401 -6.00 -4.71 -4.63
CA GLY A 401 -4.85 -5.41 -5.17
C GLY A 401 -5.26 -6.32 -6.33
N LEU A 402 -4.60 -6.20 -7.48
CA LEU A 402 -4.84 -7.04 -8.66
C LEU A 402 -3.53 -7.71 -9.08
N VAL A 403 -3.60 -9.00 -9.41
CA VAL A 403 -2.46 -9.75 -9.95
C VAL A 403 -2.78 -10.21 -11.36
N ILE A 404 -2.07 -9.69 -12.35
CA ILE A 404 -2.30 -9.94 -13.77
C ILE A 404 -1.06 -10.63 -14.35
N SER A 405 -1.19 -11.90 -14.71
CA SER A 405 -0.07 -12.69 -15.22
C SER A 405 -0.60 -13.86 -16.07
N PRO A 406 0.18 -14.37 -17.03
CA PRO A 406 -0.18 -15.59 -17.75
C PRO A 406 -0.24 -16.82 -16.82
N TYR A 407 0.34 -16.74 -15.64
CA TYR A 407 0.30 -17.79 -14.61
C TYR A 407 -0.66 -17.49 -13.45
N ALA A 408 -1.26 -16.31 -13.38
CA ALA A 408 -2.22 -15.99 -12.32
C ALA A 408 -3.43 -16.93 -12.39
N LYS A 409 -3.95 -17.35 -11.25
CA LYS A 409 -5.18 -18.14 -11.16
C LYS A 409 -6.35 -17.34 -11.75
N ARG A 410 -7.28 -18.02 -12.39
CA ARG A 410 -8.42 -17.33 -13.02
C ARG A 410 -9.55 -17.12 -12.04
N GLY A 411 -10.01 -15.88 -11.88
CA GLY A 411 -11.14 -15.50 -11.04
C GLY A 411 -10.93 -15.90 -9.56
N TYR A 412 -9.69 -15.94 -9.13
CA TYR A 412 -9.34 -16.27 -7.75
C TYR A 412 -9.39 -15.01 -6.90
N ILE A 413 -10.09 -15.09 -5.78
CA ILE A 413 -10.07 -14.06 -4.75
C ILE A 413 -9.13 -14.56 -3.66
N ASP A 414 -8.06 -13.83 -3.41
CA ASP A 414 -7.12 -14.13 -2.35
C ASP A 414 -7.50 -13.41 -1.07
N HIS A 415 -7.83 -14.19 -0.04
CA HIS A 415 -8.21 -13.70 1.29
C HIS A 415 -7.05 -13.64 2.28
N GLN A 416 -5.80 -13.82 1.83
CA GLN A 416 -4.64 -13.67 2.69
C GLN A 416 -4.47 -12.21 3.13
N THR A 417 -4.01 -11.99 4.34
CA THR A 417 -3.55 -10.65 4.75
C THR A 417 -2.29 -10.32 3.99
N LEU A 418 -2.37 -9.34 3.10
CA LEU A 418 -1.28 -8.84 2.29
C LEU A 418 -1.07 -7.35 2.59
N SER A 419 0.10 -6.84 2.25
CA SER A 419 0.40 -5.41 2.20
C SER A 419 1.40 -5.16 1.08
N HIS A 420 1.80 -3.92 0.85
CA HIS A 420 2.86 -3.61 -0.14
C HIS A 420 4.19 -4.31 0.19
N ASP A 421 4.42 -4.69 1.45
CA ASP A 421 5.56 -5.53 1.84
C ASP A 421 5.57 -6.88 1.11
N ALA A 422 4.40 -7.38 0.69
CA ALA A 422 4.29 -8.62 -0.08
C ALA A 422 4.86 -8.48 -1.50
N TYR A 423 4.86 -7.29 -2.08
CA TYR A 423 5.51 -7.03 -3.37
C TYR A 423 7.02 -7.14 -3.25
N LEU A 424 7.61 -6.56 -2.19
CA LEU A 424 9.04 -6.70 -1.91
C LEU A 424 9.41 -8.15 -1.67
N LYS A 425 8.64 -8.86 -0.80
CA LYS A 425 8.82 -10.29 -0.54
C LYS A 425 8.79 -11.12 -1.84
N PHE A 426 7.85 -10.81 -2.74
CA PHE A 426 7.74 -11.52 -4.03
C PHE A 426 8.97 -11.27 -4.93
N ILE A 427 9.44 -10.03 -5.02
CA ILE A 427 10.66 -9.66 -5.75
C ILE A 427 11.86 -10.42 -5.19
N GLU A 428 12.01 -10.43 -3.88
CA GLU A 428 13.09 -11.11 -3.17
C GLU A 428 13.06 -12.63 -3.36
N ASP A 429 11.88 -13.24 -3.32
CA ASP A 429 11.69 -14.68 -3.54
C ASP A 429 11.96 -15.06 -5.01
N VAL A 430 11.66 -14.19 -5.96
CA VAL A 430 11.87 -14.45 -7.39
C VAL A 430 13.32 -14.23 -7.81
N PHE A 431 13.95 -13.14 -7.34
CA PHE A 431 15.23 -12.68 -7.91
C PHE A 431 16.41 -12.72 -6.93
N LEU A 432 16.17 -12.76 -5.62
CA LEU A 432 17.20 -12.64 -4.58
C LEU A 432 17.33 -13.88 -3.69
N ASP A 433 16.84 -15.03 -4.14
CA ASP A 433 16.86 -16.29 -3.37
C ASP A 433 16.23 -16.17 -1.96
N GLY A 434 15.29 -15.22 -1.80
CA GLY A 434 14.60 -14.97 -0.53
C GLY A 434 15.40 -14.11 0.45
N GLN A 435 16.47 -13.44 0.02
CA GLN A 435 17.13 -12.44 0.86
C GLN A 435 16.18 -11.27 1.09
N ARG A 436 16.03 -10.85 2.36
CA ARG A 436 15.15 -9.76 2.79
C ARG A 436 15.92 -8.46 3.00
N LEU A 437 15.20 -7.35 3.10
CA LEU A 437 15.72 -6.08 3.60
C LEU A 437 15.93 -6.18 5.11
N ASP A 438 16.91 -6.98 5.50
CA ASP A 438 17.25 -7.28 6.89
C ASP A 438 18.57 -6.60 7.24
N PRO A 439 18.56 -5.57 8.12
CA PRO A 439 19.76 -4.85 8.54
C PRO A 439 20.86 -5.73 9.13
N ALA A 440 20.50 -6.93 9.60
CA ALA A 440 21.48 -7.89 10.11
C ALA A 440 22.22 -8.61 9.00
N THR A 441 21.67 -8.70 7.78
CA THR A 441 22.19 -9.55 6.70
C THR A 441 22.45 -8.83 5.38
N ASP A 442 21.86 -7.65 5.15
CA ASP A 442 22.02 -6.92 3.89
C ASP A 442 23.39 -6.22 3.75
N GLY A 443 24.09 -6.01 4.86
CA GLY A 443 25.41 -5.36 4.91
C GLY A 443 25.35 -3.84 5.11
N ARG A 444 24.14 -3.29 5.33
CA ARG A 444 23.90 -1.86 5.64
C ARG A 444 22.96 -1.74 6.84
N PRO A 445 23.48 -1.94 8.07
CA PRO A 445 22.66 -1.93 9.27
C PRO A 445 21.95 -0.58 9.46
N ASP A 446 20.63 -0.63 9.66
CA ASP A 446 19.78 0.51 9.99
C ASP A 446 18.85 0.15 11.16
N PRO A 447 18.20 1.13 11.83
CA PRO A 447 17.39 0.88 13.01
C PRO A 447 15.90 0.63 12.67
N ARG A 448 15.56 0.04 11.52
CA ARG A 448 14.17 -0.33 11.22
C ARG A 448 13.63 -1.28 12.30
N PRO A 449 12.34 -1.13 12.69
CA PRO A 449 11.80 -1.87 13.83
C PRO A 449 11.53 -3.35 13.53
N LEU A 450 11.31 -3.72 12.27
CA LEU A 450 10.93 -5.06 11.84
C LEU A 450 11.37 -5.30 10.39
N VAL A 451 11.72 -6.53 10.08
CA VAL A 451 11.84 -7.02 8.69
C VAL A 451 10.43 -7.38 8.23
N ARG A 452 9.76 -6.44 7.56
CA ARG A 452 8.35 -6.50 7.21
C ARG A 452 8.00 -7.67 6.29
N GLU A 453 8.89 -8.00 5.37
CA GLU A 453 8.75 -9.12 4.43
C GLU A 453 8.76 -10.49 5.12
N SER A 454 9.23 -10.53 6.36
CA SER A 454 9.24 -11.72 7.24
C SER A 454 8.15 -11.69 8.32
N ALA A 455 7.27 -10.70 8.32
CA ALA A 455 6.21 -10.59 9.31
C ALA A 455 5.28 -11.83 9.26
N PRO A 456 4.96 -12.46 10.41
CA PRO A 456 4.15 -13.70 10.42
C PRO A 456 2.74 -13.53 9.85
N GLN A 457 2.20 -12.32 9.88
CA GLN A 457 0.87 -11.99 9.37
C GLN A 457 0.85 -11.86 7.85
N LEU A 458 2.02 -11.57 7.25
CA LEU A 458 2.12 -11.31 5.82
C LEU A 458 1.96 -12.61 5.02
N GLY A 459 0.97 -12.61 4.14
CA GLY A 459 0.73 -13.68 3.18
C GLY A 459 1.82 -13.82 2.13
N ASP A 460 1.55 -14.58 1.10
CA ASP A 460 2.49 -14.91 0.05
C ASP A 460 1.82 -14.80 -1.32
N LEU A 461 2.18 -13.80 -2.10
CA LEU A 461 1.67 -13.57 -3.45
C LEU A 461 1.95 -14.74 -4.41
N ALA A 462 2.91 -15.61 -4.11
CA ALA A 462 3.11 -16.82 -4.90
C ALA A 462 1.88 -17.75 -4.91
N ASN A 463 1.00 -17.62 -3.91
CA ASN A 463 -0.27 -18.35 -3.86
C ASN A 463 -1.28 -17.90 -4.92
N ASP A 464 -1.10 -16.75 -5.53
CA ASP A 464 -1.95 -16.22 -6.60
C ASP A 464 -1.70 -16.90 -7.95
N PHE A 465 -0.62 -17.66 -8.06
CA PHE A 465 -0.17 -18.26 -9.29
C PHE A 465 -0.43 -19.78 -9.32
N ASP A 466 -0.72 -20.28 -10.54
CA ASP A 466 -0.61 -21.69 -10.88
C ASP A 466 0.50 -21.87 -11.91
N PHE A 467 1.69 -22.18 -11.43
CA PHE A 467 2.84 -22.41 -12.29
C PHE A 467 2.81 -23.74 -13.06
N ASN A 468 1.82 -24.60 -12.83
CA ASN A 468 1.66 -25.86 -13.58
C ASN A 468 0.88 -25.63 -14.88
N GLN A 469 0.14 -24.51 -14.99
CA GLN A 469 -0.56 -24.18 -16.23
C GLN A 469 0.41 -23.72 -17.32
N SER A 470 -0.01 -23.87 -18.58
CA SER A 470 0.62 -23.18 -19.70
C SER A 470 0.37 -21.69 -19.59
N PRO A 471 1.32 -20.81 -20.00
CA PRO A 471 1.09 -19.38 -19.97
C PRO A 471 -0.12 -19.01 -20.82
N ARG A 472 -1.06 -18.26 -20.23
CA ARG A 472 -2.27 -17.80 -20.91
C ARG A 472 -1.96 -16.78 -22.00
N ALA A 473 -2.74 -16.81 -23.06
CA ALA A 473 -2.69 -15.78 -24.08
C ALA A 473 -3.02 -14.40 -23.50
N PRO A 474 -2.49 -13.30 -24.06
CA PRO A 474 -2.77 -11.96 -23.59
C PRO A 474 -4.25 -11.60 -23.80
N GLU A 475 -4.86 -11.00 -22.77
CA GLU A 475 -6.24 -10.54 -22.75
C GLU A 475 -6.30 -9.01 -22.75
N LYS A 476 -6.17 -8.42 -23.91
CA LYS A 476 -6.09 -6.96 -24.07
C LYS A 476 -7.49 -6.35 -23.98
N LEU A 477 -7.64 -5.33 -23.15
CA LEU A 477 -8.88 -4.60 -22.95
C LEU A 477 -8.85 -3.25 -23.68
N SER A 478 -10.05 -2.72 -24.02
CA SER A 478 -10.16 -1.35 -24.51
C SER A 478 -9.86 -0.37 -23.38
N PRO A 479 -9.01 0.66 -23.58
CA PRO A 479 -8.82 1.71 -22.57
C PRO A 479 -10.09 2.56 -22.38
N ASN A 480 -11.01 2.53 -23.32
CA ASN A 480 -12.34 3.18 -23.25
C ASN A 480 -13.43 2.11 -23.30
N PRO A 481 -13.61 1.33 -22.22
CA PRO A 481 -14.60 0.25 -22.21
C PRO A 481 -16.02 0.80 -22.15
N ARG A 482 -16.99 -0.03 -22.55
CA ARG A 482 -18.38 0.23 -22.23
C ARG A 482 -18.63 -0.06 -20.75
N PRO A 483 -19.55 0.68 -20.08
CA PRO A 483 -19.98 0.33 -18.74
C PRO A 483 -20.37 -1.15 -18.63
N GLY A 484 -19.94 -1.80 -17.58
CA GLY A 484 -20.31 -3.16 -17.25
C GLY A 484 -21.67 -3.24 -16.56
N PRO A 485 -22.07 -4.43 -16.09
CA PRO A 485 -23.30 -4.60 -15.34
C PRO A 485 -23.19 -3.99 -13.94
N ALA A 486 -24.33 -3.48 -13.43
CA ALA A 486 -24.44 -3.09 -12.04
C ALA A 486 -24.19 -4.28 -11.11
N SER A 487 -23.61 -4.00 -9.93
CA SER A 487 -23.53 -5.00 -8.88
C SER A 487 -24.90 -5.46 -8.39
N SER A 488 -24.99 -6.67 -7.85
CA SER A 488 -26.24 -7.23 -7.33
C SER A 488 -26.69 -6.64 -5.99
N ILE A 489 -25.83 -5.82 -5.37
CA ILE A 489 -26.12 -5.12 -4.11
C ILE A 489 -26.62 -3.73 -4.49
N ALA A 490 -27.87 -3.44 -4.16
CA ALA A 490 -28.46 -2.12 -4.37
C ALA A 490 -28.20 -1.23 -3.15
N GLY A 491 -27.57 -0.08 -3.39
CA GLY A 491 -27.47 1.02 -2.44
C GLY A 491 -28.69 1.93 -2.53
#